data_fce0c93a85ee6dd5a9c2affe26b2dc06
#
_entry.id   fce0c93a85ee6dd5a9c2affe26b2dc06
#
_cell.length_a   1.000
_cell.length_b   1.000
_cell.length_c   1.000
_cell.angle_alpha   90.00
_cell.angle_beta   90.00
_cell.angle_gamma   90.00
#
_symmetry.space_group_name_H-M   'P 1'
#
loop_
_entity.id
_entity.type
_entity.pdbx_description
1 polymer ?
#
loop_
_entity_poly.entity_id
_entity_poly.type
_entity_poly.pdbx_seq_one_letter_code
_entity_poly.pdbx_strand_id
1 'polypeptide(L)'
;KEKSLEDFYINRFGKPLYQMFFEDYTTKLWGISPDKISPDWGAQRVKGLSLFKAVWTVISKPFKKNSKKVETSLIEQFLYPKFGPGQLYETMADEIKNMGGKIIMNAEVNKVVREGNKVTYIEASVEGTQMRFDADDYISSMPIKDLYYAFGEANCDKEVYDIATNLIYRDF
;
A
#
# COMPACT_ATOMS: atom_id res chain seq x y z
N LYS A 1 -0.39 4.01 26.98
CA LYS A 1 -1.09 4.13 25.68
C LYS A 1 -0.04 4.34 24.62
N GLU A 2 0.00 3.49 23.61
CA GLU A 2 0.96 3.59 22.51
C GLU A 2 0.68 4.87 21.70
N LYS A 3 1.70 5.67 21.47
CA LYS A 3 1.61 6.93 20.71
C LYS A 3 2.35 6.83 19.39
N SER A 4 3.29 5.87 19.28
CA SER A 4 4.15 5.70 18.13
C SER A 4 4.37 4.22 17.80
N LEU A 5 4.94 3.96 16.62
CA LEU A 5 5.39 2.65 16.20
C LEU A 5 6.52 2.12 17.09
N GLU A 6 7.39 3.01 17.59
CA GLU A 6 8.40 2.67 18.58
C GLU A 6 7.76 2.11 19.85
N ASP A 7 6.79 2.84 20.46
CA ASP A 7 6.06 2.36 21.62
C ASP A 7 5.42 1.00 21.38
N PHE A 8 4.83 0.82 20.19
CA PHE A 8 4.18 -0.42 19.78
C PHE A 8 5.15 -1.61 19.82
N TYR A 9 6.35 -1.44 19.26
CA TYR A 9 7.36 -2.50 19.23
C TYR A 9 8.00 -2.73 20.59
N ILE A 10 8.35 -1.67 21.33
CA ILE A 10 8.95 -1.78 22.66
C ILE A 10 8.01 -2.49 23.63
N ASN A 11 6.71 -2.17 23.60
CA ASN A 11 5.73 -2.82 24.48
C ASN A 11 5.54 -4.31 24.20
N ARG A 12 5.79 -4.77 22.96
CA ARG A 12 5.62 -6.17 22.57
C ARG A 12 6.88 -6.99 22.65
N PHE A 13 8.00 -6.40 22.31
CA PHE A 13 9.26 -7.12 22.13
C PHE A 13 10.34 -6.68 23.11
N GLY A 14 10.14 -5.57 23.82
CA GLY A 14 11.13 -4.95 24.67
C GLY A 14 12.14 -4.11 23.89
N LYS A 15 12.76 -3.15 24.58
CA LYS A 15 13.68 -2.18 23.98
C LYS A 15 14.90 -2.83 23.29
N PRO A 16 15.55 -3.87 23.85
CA PRO A 16 16.72 -4.48 23.21
C PRO A 16 16.40 -5.12 21.84
N LEU A 17 15.25 -5.83 21.73
CA LEU A 17 14.85 -6.43 20.45
C LEU A 17 14.38 -5.38 19.46
N TYR A 18 13.69 -4.33 19.92
CA TYR A 18 13.33 -3.20 19.09
C TYR A 18 14.56 -2.57 18.45
N GLN A 19 15.56 -2.22 19.22
CA GLN A 19 16.79 -1.60 18.74
C GLN A 19 17.57 -2.50 17.79
N MET A 20 17.62 -3.78 18.05
CA MET A 20 18.38 -4.73 17.23
C MET A 20 17.73 -5.01 15.86
N PHE A 21 16.40 -5.08 15.79
CA PHE A 21 15.71 -5.60 14.59
C PHE A 21 14.79 -4.60 13.89
N PHE A 22 14.28 -3.60 14.59
CA PHE A 22 13.22 -2.75 14.05
C PHE A 22 13.62 -1.30 13.86
N GLU A 23 14.41 -0.71 14.74
CA GLU A 23 14.72 0.73 14.75
C GLU A 23 15.40 1.16 13.45
N ASP A 24 16.58 0.59 13.16
CA ASP A 24 17.37 0.94 11.97
C ASP A 24 16.66 0.57 10.67
N TYR A 25 16.07 -0.63 10.62
CA TYR A 25 15.34 -1.08 9.45
C TYR A 25 14.16 -0.16 9.12
N THR A 26 13.34 0.15 10.12
CA THR A 26 12.16 1.00 9.93
C THR A 26 12.55 2.42 9.58
N THR A 27 13.59 2.96 10.22
CA THR A 27 14.11 4.29 9.92
C THR A 27 14.62 4.39 8.48
N LYS A 28 15.36 3.40 8.00
CA LYS A 28 15.83 3.33 6.61
C LYS A 28 14.68 3.22 5.63
N LEU A 29 13.73 2.35 5.92
CA LEU A 29 12.57 2.10 5.07
C LEU A 29 11.71 3.36 4.91
N TRP A 30 11.35 4.01 6.01
CA TRP A 30 10.46 5.17 6.02
C TRP A 30 11.17 6.52 5.87
N GLY A 31 12.48 6.57 6.09
CA GLY A 31 13.25 7.82 6.11
C GLY A 31 12.92 8.75 7.27
N ILE A 32 12.12 8.26 8.24
CA ILE A 32 11.76 8.96 9.47
C ILE A 32 11.88 8.00 10.65
N SER A 33 12.12 8.52 11.84
CA SER A 33 12.22 7.72 13.05
C SER A 33 10.88 7.10 13.44
N PRO A 34 10.86 5.84 13.95
CA PRO A 34 9.64 5.13 14.36
C PRO A 34 8.80 5.84 15.43
N ASP A 35 9.38 6.74 16.22
CA ASP A 35 8.66 7.58 17.17
C ASP A 35 7.68 8.57 16.52
N LYS A 36 7.86 8.86 15.22
CA LYS A 36 7.00 9.74 14.39
C LYS A 36 5.99 8.99 13.53
N ILE A 37 6.00 7.67 13.55
CA ILE A 37 5.10 6.82 12.77
C ILE A 37 3.94 6.36 13.66
N SER A 38 2.70 6.34 13.12
CA SER A 38 1.53 5.85 13.84
C SER A 38 1.69 4.39 14.29
N PRO A 39 1.27 4.04 15.52
CA PRO A 39 1.29 2.66 16.00
C PRO A 39 0.36 1.74 15.19
N ASP A 40 -0.64 2.29 14.51
CA ASP A 40 -1.59 1.54 13.69
C ASP A 40 -0.92 0.76 12.56
N TRP A 41 0.17 1.31 12.02
CA TRP A 41 0.96 0.63 11.01
C TRP A 41 1.54 -0.69 11.52
N GLY A 42 2.10 -0.68 12.74
CA GLY A 42 2.59 -1.89 13.41
C GLY A 42 1.45 -2.87 13.72
N ALA A 43 0.33 -2.35 14.18
CA ALA A 43 -0.84 -3.17 14.52
C ALA A 43 -1.40 -3.92 13.29
N GLN A 44 -1.36 -3.32 12.11
CA GLN A 44 -1.79 -3.97 10.86
C GLN A 44 -0.83 -5.07 10.42
N ARG A 45 0.48 -4.89 10.57
CA ARG A 45 1.53 -5.80 10.12
C ARG A 45 1.79 -6.96 11.08
N VAL A 46 1.62 -6.71 12.37
CA VAL A 46 1.95 -7.66 13.45
C VAL A 46 0.67 -8.28 14.05
N LYS A 47 -0.43 -8.32 13.27
CA LYS A 47 -1.65 -9.00 13.71
C LYS A 47 -1.37 -10.48 14.00
N GLY A 48 -1.54 -10.87 15.27
CA GLY A 48 -1.38 -12.27 15.70
C GLY A 48 0.04 -12.65 16.18
N LEU A 49 1.05 -11.80 16.04
CA LEU A 49 2.37 -12.04 16.63
C LEU A 49 2.35 -11.77 18.14
N SER A 50 2.13 -12.82 18.89
CA SER A 50 2.42 -12.85 20.33
C SER A 50 3.67 -13.70 20.52
N LEU A 51 4.70 -13.14 21.18
CA LEU A 51 5.89 -13.91 21.56
C LEU A 51 5.52 -15.16 22.35
N PHE A 52 4.51 -15.08 23.21
CA PHE A 52 3.96 -16.22 23.92
C PHE A 52 3.38 -17.29 22.98
N LYS A 53 2.65 -16.90 21.94
CA LYS A 53 2.14 -17.83 20.94
C LYS A 53 3.25 -18.41 20.08
N ALA A 54 4.25 -17.63 19.68
CA ALA A 54 5.38 -18.10 18.91
C ALA A 54 6.19 -19.15 19.69
N VAL A 55 6.53 -18.86 20.95
CA VAL A 55 7.22 -19.81 21.84
C VAL A 55 6.36 -21.05 22.08
N TRP A 56 5.05 -20.87 22.36
CA TRP A 56 4.13 -21.99 22.57
C TRP A 56 3.98 -22.86 21.31
N THR A 57 3.97 -22.25 20.12
CA THR A 57 3.91 -22.98 18.86
C THR A 57 5.16 -23.84 18.63
N VAL A 58 6.34 -23.32 18.94
CA VAL A 58 7.61 -24.07 18.86
C VAL A 58 7.61 -25.25 19.83
N ILE A 59 7.18 -25.03 21.06
CA ILE A 59 7.14 -26.09 22.09
C ILE A 59 6.03 -27.12 21.82
N SER A 60 4.91 -26.71 21.24
CA SER A 60 3.76 -27.59 20.96
C SER A 60 3.80 -28.28 19.59
N LYS A 61 4.73 -27.89 18.69
CA LYS A 61 4.90 -28.53 17.36
C LYS A 61 4.96 -30.07 17.38
N PRO A 62 5.66 -30.73 18.31
CA PRO A 62 5.70 -32.19 18.34
C PRO A 62 4.36 -32.85 18.68
N PHE A 63 3.40 -32.11 19.23
CA PHE A 63 2.12 -32.65 19.72
C PHE A 63 0.88 -32.33 18.85
N LYS A 64 1.01 -31.49 17.82
CA LYS A 64 -0.10 -31.09 16.95
C LYS A 64 0.12 -31.54 15.50
N LYS A 65 -0.50 -32.66 15.14
CA LYS A 65 -0.81 -33.02 13.75
C LYS A 65 -2.05 -32.21 13.33
N ASN A 66 -1.91 -31.39 12.26
CA ASN A 66 -2.98 -30.67 11.57
C ASN A 66 -3.69 -29.53 12.35
N SER A 67 -3.19 -28.30 12.24
CA SER A 67 -4.05 -27.11 12.41
C SER A 67 -4.06 -26.27 11.13
N LYS A 68 -5.25 -26.12 10.52
CA LYS A 68 -5.51 -25.38 9.27
C LYS A 68 -5.48 -23.84 9.42
N LYS A 69 -5.01 -23.29 10.52
CA LYS A 69 -4.82 -21.83 10.71
C LYS A 69 -3.34 -21.53 10.84
N VAL A 70 -2.71 -21.26 9.70
CA VAL A 70 -1.34 -20.74 9.67
C VAL A 70 -1.43 -19.23 9.90
N GLU A 71 -0.81 -18.74 10.97
CA GLU A 71 -0.62 -17.30 11.15
C GLU A 71 0.35 -16.81 10.07
N THR A 72 -0.01 -15.75 9.37
CA THR A 72 0.69 -15.22 8.17
C THR A 72 2.19 -14.97 8.39
N SER A 73 2.61 -14.74 9.63
CA SER A 73 4.00 -14.51 10.02
C SER A 73 4.85 -15.77 10.19
N LEU A 74 4.23 -16.97 10.13
CA LEU A 74 4.91 -18.26 10.29
C LEU A 74 4.76 -19.14 9.05
N ILE A 75 4.60 -18.55 7.88
CA ILE A 75 4.53 -19.26 6.60
C ILE A 75 5.91 -19.86 6.31
N GLU A 76 6.01 -21.16 6.37
CA GLU A 76 7.24 -21.91 6.06
C GLU A 76 7.39 -22.20 4.56
N GLN A 77 6.27 -22.21 3.82
CA GLN A 77 6.24 -22.48 2.38
C GLN A 77 5.21 -21.58 1.72
N PHE A 78 5.53 -21.08 0.54
CA PHE A 78 4.63 -20.31 -0.30
C PHE A 78 4.83 -20.67 -1.77
N LEU A 79 3.79 -20.42 -2.58
CA LEU A 79 3.88 -20.56 -4.02
C LEU A 79 4.50 -19.30 -4.60
N TYR A 80 5.47 -19.47 -5.47
CA TYR A 80 6.12 -18.36 -6.17
C TYR A 80 5.99 -18.57 -7.69
N PRO A 81 5.52 -17.56 -8.44
CA PRO A 81 5.40 -17.68 -9.89
C PRO A 81 6.76 -17.96 -10.54
N LYS A 82 6.80 -18.84 -11.53
CA LYS A 82 8.04 -19.27 -12.19
C LYS A 82 8.86 -18.09 -12.76
N PHE A 83 8.19 -17.08 -13.26
CA PHE A 83 8.80 -15.89 -13.86
C PHE A 83 8.72 -14.64 -12.95
N GLY A 84 8.53 -14.85 -11.64
CA GLY A 84 8.46 -13.77 -10.66
C GLY A 84 7.04 -13.20 -10.46
N PRO A 85 6.86 -12.25 -9.51
CA PRO A 85 5.55 -11.69 -9.16
C PRO A 85 4.87 -10.97 -10.34
N GLY A 86 5.65 -10.42 -11.27
CA GLY A 86 5.13 -9.74 -12.47
C GLY A 86 4.28 -10.62 -13.37
N GLN A 87 4.55 -11.94 -13.38
CA GLN A 87 3.80 -12.90 -14.19
C GLN A 87 2.29 -12.85 -13.94
N LEU A 88 1.86 -12.59 -12.70
CA LEU A 88 0.44 -12.43 -12.37
C LEU A 88 -0.18 -11.26 -13.15
N TYR A 89 0.48 -10.12 -13.10
CA TYR A 89 -0.01 -8.89 -13.74
C TYR A 89 0.05 -8.96 -15.28
N GLU A 90 1.09 -9.61 -15.82
CA GLU A 90 1.19 -9.86 -17.26
C GLU A 90 0.04 -10.75 -17.74
N THR A 91 -0.24 -11.85 -17.02
CA THR A 91 -1.36 -12.75 -17.35
C THR A 91 -2.70 -12.01 -17.27
N MET A 92 -2.93 -11.21 -16.23
CA MET A 92 -4.13 -10.40 -16.10
C MET A 92 -4.27 -9.38 -17.24
N ALA A 93 -3.16 -8.76 -17.65
CA ALA A 93 -3.16 -7.80 -18.76
C ALA A 93 -3.54 -8.48 -20.08
N ASP A 94 -3.05 -9.69 -20.32
CA ASP A 94 -3.38 -10.45 -21.52
C ASP A 94 -4.85 -10.90 -21.52
N GLU A 95 -5.39 -11.32 -20.38
CA GLU A 95 -6.81 -11.65 -20.25
C GLU A 95 -7.70 -10.44 -20.48
N ILE A 96 -7.36 -9.25 -19.94
CA ILE A 96 -8.09 -8.01 -20.17
C ILE A 96 -8.14 -7.68 -21.67
N LYS A 97 -7.00 -7.77 -22.37
CA LYS A 97 -6.94 -7.54 -23.82
C LYS A 97 -7.78 -8.55 -24.61
N ASN A 98 -7.73 -9.83 -24.22
CA ASN A 98 -8.52 -10.90 -24.85
C ASN A 98 -10.02 -10.70 -24.68
N MET A 99 -10.45 -10.07 -23.58
CA MET A 99 -11.84 -9.68 -23.35
C MET A 99 -12.25 -8.37 -24.06
N GLY A 100 -11.34 -7.77 -24.84
CA GLY A 100 -11.59 -6.51 -25.56
C GLY A 100 -11.26 -5.25 -24.77
N GLY A 101 -10.69 -5.37 -23.57
CA GLY A 101 -10.21 -4.25 -22.79
C GLY A 101 -8.97 -3.60 -23.40
N LYS A 102 -8.76 -2.33 -23.09
CA LYS A 102 -7.58 -1.57 -23.56
C LYS A 102 -6.67 -1.23 -22.38
N ILE A 103 -5.38 -1.47 -22.56
CA ILE A 103 -4.34 -1.03 -21.63
C ILE A 103 -3.44 -0.07 -22.40
N ILE A 104 -3.34 1.15 -21.91
CA ILE A 104 -2.53 2.22 -22.52
C ILE A 104 -1.35 2.46 -21.57
N MET A 105 -0.17 2.15 -22.05
CA MET A 105 1.08 2.36 -21.34
C MET A 105 1.62 3.76 -21.62
N ASN A 106 2.56 4.23 -20.78
CA ASN A 106 3.18 5.56 -20.89
C ASN A 106 2.14 6.69 -20.99
N ALA A 107 1.05 6.54 -20.23
CA ALA A 107 -0.05 7.48 -20.14
C ALA A 107 -0.07 8.13 -18.76
N GLU A 108 0.25 9.40 -18.68
CA GLU A 108 0.21 10.19 -17.45
C GLU A 108 -1.10 10.99 -17.40
N VAL A 109 -1.99 10.62 -16.47
CA VAL A 109 -3.23 11.36 -16.24
C VAL A 109 -2.87 12.66 -15.53
N ASN A 110 -3.10 13.78 -16.18
CA ASN A 110 -2.74 15.11 -15.69
C ASN A 110 -3.92 16.06 -15.50
N LYS A 111 -5.13 15.63 -15.89
CA LYS A 111 -6.34 16.42 -15.66
C LYS A 111 -7.56 15.53 -15.45
N VAL A 112 -8.34 15.86 -14.45
CA VAL A 112 -9.63 15.23 -14.14
C VAL A 112 -10.69 16.30 -14.11
N VAL A 113 -11.67 16.20 -15.02
CA VAL A 113 -12.76 17.18 -15.13
C VAL A 113 -14.03 16.60 -14.54
N ARG A 114 -14.69 17.40 -13.71
CA ARG A 114 -15.94 17.03 -13.05
C ARG A 114 -17.01 18.11 -13.17
N GLU A 115 -18.24 17.67 -13.17
CA GLU A 115 -19.43 18.52 -13.00
C GLU A 115 -20.14 18.09 -11.71
N GLY A 116 -20.13 18.97 -10.72
CA GLY A 116 -20.59 18.62 -9.36
C GLY A 116 -19.78 17.47 -8.78
N ASN A 117 -20.42 16.34 -8.47
CA ASN A 117 -19.79 15.15 -7.89
C ASN A 117 -19.47 14.05 -8.92
N LYS A 118 -19.68 14.30 -10.21
CA LYS A 118 -19.44 13.34 -11.27
C LYS A 118 -18.22 13.73 -12.10
N VAL A 119 -17.27 12.82 -12.30
CA VAL A 119 -16.19 12.97 -13.27
C VAL A 119 -16.80 12.79 -14.66
N THR A 120 -16.52 13.74 -15.56
CA THR A 120 -17.06 13.76 -16.93
C THR A 120 -16.05 13.21 -17.93
N TYR A 121 -14.78 13.55 -17.77
CA TYR A 121 -13.68 13.00 -18.56
C TYR A 121 -12.34 13.20 -17.85
N ILE A 122 -11.34 12.50 -18.34
CA ILE A 122 -9.96 12.70 -17.96
C ILE A 122 -9.11 13.05 -19.17
N GLU A 123 -8.01 13.78 -18.97
CA GLU A 123 -6.98 13.98 -19.98
C GLU A 123 -5.68 13.32 -19.50
N ALA A 124 -4.99 12.69 -20.44
CA ALA A 124 -3.70 12.10 -20.17
C ALA A 124 -2.70 12.44 -21.28
N SER A 125 -1.44 12.64 -20.91
CA SER A 125 -0.34 12.68 -21.86
C SER A 125 0.07 11.24 -22.20
N VAL A 126 -0.16 10.83 -23.43
CA VAL A 126 0.23 9.52 -23.96
C VAL A 126 1.38 9.73 -24.91
N GLU A 127 2.58 9.27 -24.57
CA GLU A 127 3.79 9.49 -25.37
C GLU A 127 3.99 10.97 -25.78
N GLY A 128 3.66 11.90 -24.88
CA GLY A 128 3.77 13.34 -25.09
C GLY A 128 2.60 14.00 -25.84
N THR A 129 1.60 13.23 -26.26
CA THR A 129 0.38 13.75 -26.89
C THR A 129 -0.77 13.77 -25.89
N GLN A 130 -1.45 14.92 -25.73
CA GLN A 130 -2.63 15.02 -24.90
C GLN A 130 -3.83 14.31 -25.54
N MET A 131 -4.42 13.39 -24.78
CA MET A 131 -5.60 12.63 -25.20
C MET A 131 -6.69 12.73 -24.13
N ARG A 132 -7.94 12.79 -24.59
CA ARG A 132 -9.13 12.77 -23.74
C ARG A 132 -9.72 11.35 -23.69
N PHE A 133 -10.16 10.96 -22.49
CA PHE A 133 -10.85 9.70 -22.25
C PHE A 133 -12.17 9.94 -21.55
N ASP A 134 -13.25 9.47 -22.15
CA ASP A 134 -14.61 9.52 -21.63
C ASP A 134 -15.02 8.11 -21.18
N ALA A 135 -15.70 8.01 -20.03
CA ALA A 135 -16.23 6.77 -19.47
C ALA A 135 -17.47 7.04 -18.60
N ASP A 136 -18.21 5.99 -18.33
CA ASP A 136 -19.34 6.05 -17.39
C ASP A 136 -18.89 6.12 -15.94
N ASP A 137 -17.83 5.37 -15.61
CA ASP A 137 -17.23 5.29 -14.28
C ASP A 137 -15.70 5.44 -14.35
N TYR A 138 -15.13 6.04 -13.32
CA TYR A 138 -13.69 6.25 -13.18
C TYR A 138 -13.20 5.67 -11.86
N ILE A 139 -12.19 4.81 -11.92
CA ILE A 139 -11.51 4.24 -10.75
C ILE A 139 -10.06 4.74 -10.77
N SER A 140 -9.68 5.49 -9.75
CA SER A 140 -8.32 6.02 -9.62
C SER A 140 -7.53 5.22 -8.59
N SER A 141 -6.33 4.78 -8.98
CA SER A 141 -5.30 4.25 -8.09
C SER A 141 -4.12 5.20 -7.92
N MET A 142 -4.25 6.43 -8.44
CA MET A 142 -3.24 7.48 -8.29
C MET A 142 -3.03 7.82 -6.82
N PRO A 143 -1.82 8.26 -6.41
CA PRO A 143 -1.64 8.94 -5.13
C PRO A 143 -2.65 10.08 -4.99
N ILE A 144 -3.23 10.23 -3.80
CA ILE A 144 -4.25 11.27 -3.56
C ILE A 144 -3.71 12.67 -3.91
N LYS A 145 -2.45 12.91 -3.62
CA LYS A 145 -1.76 14.16 -3.98
C LYS A 145 -1.85 14.46 -5.49
N ASP A 146 -1.50 13.49 -6.33
CA ASP A 146 -1.50 13.65 -7.78
C ASP A 146 -2.91 13.78 -8.33
N LEU A 147 -3.86 13.04 -7.75
CA LEU A 147 -5.27 13.17 -8.10
C LEU A 147 -5.80 14.59 -7.85
N TYR A 148 -5.44 15.20 -6.70
CA TYR A 148 -5.85 16.56 -6.40
C TYR A 148 -5.14 17.60 -7.28
N TYR A 149 -3.89 17.38 -7.65
CA TYR A 149 -3.25 18.21 -8.67
C TYR A 149 -3.98 18.11 -10.01
N ALA A 150 -4.42 16.91 -10.42
CA ALA A 150 -5.16 16.71 -11.66
C ALA A 150 -6.58 17.34 -11.62
N PHE A 151 -7.22 17.48 -10.47
CA PHE A 151 -8.45 18.25 -10.30
C PHE A 151 -8.20 19.77 -10.42
N GLY A 152 -7.05 20.25 -9.95
CA GLY A 152 -6.71 21.67 -9.84
C GLY A 152 -7.34 22.37 -8.64
N GLU A 153 -6.59 23.28 -8.03
CA GLU A 153 -6.99 23.99 -6.80
C GLU A 153 -8.34 24.69 -6.92
N ALA A 154 -8.58 25.37 -8.04
CA ALA A 154 -9.83 26.13 -8.26
C ALA A 154 -11.11 25.25 -8.29
N ASN A 155 -10.95 23.95 -8.46
CA ASN A 155 -12.05 22.99 -8.56
C ASN A 155 -12.26 22.18 -7.26
N CYS A 156 -11.51 22.48 -6.20
CA CYS A 156 -11.54 21.75 -4.95
C CYS A 156 -11.86 22.70 -3.78
N ASP A 157 -12.37 22.13 -2.69
CA ASP A 157 -12.33 22.82 -1.42
C ASP A 157 -10.88 23.07 -1.03
N LYS A 158 -10.57 24.32 -0.64
CA LYS A 158 -9.19 24.74 -0.40
C LYS A 158 -8.54 23.96 0.75
N GLU A 159 -9.26 23.74 1.84
CA GLU A 159 -8.72 23.01 3.00
C GLU A 159 -8.39 21.57 2.62
N VAL A 160 -9.29 20.91 1.89
CA VAL A 160 -9.09 19.54 1.41
C VAL A 160 -7.95 19.47 0.41
N TYR A 161 -7.84 20.43 -0.51
CA TYR A 161 -6.75 20.52 -1.47
C TYR A 161 -5.39 20.67 -0.78
N ASP A 162 -5.30 21.58 0.18
CA ASP A 162 -4.08 21.82 0.94
C ASP A 162 -3.65 20.56 1.73
N ILE A 163 -4.60 19.86 2.36
CA ILE A 163 -4.32 18.59 3.06
C ILE A 163 -3.82 17.53 2.08
N ALA A 164 -4.55 17.32 0.99
CA ALA A 164 -4.24 16.27 0.00
C ALA A 164 -2.88 16.49 -0.66
N THR A 165 -2.56 17.72 -1.07
CA THR A 165 -1.32 18.05 -1.76
C THR A 165 -0.09 18.09 -0.83
N ASN A 166 -0.29 18.21 0.47
CA ASN A 166 0.77 18.12 1.47
C ASN A 166 1.03 16.68 1.99
N LEU A 167 0.29 15.67 1.51
CA LEU A 167 0.58 14.28 1.83
C LEU A 167 1.98 13.90 1.35
N ILE A 168 2.75 13.28 2.23
CA ILE A 168 4.10 12.81 1.94
C ILE A 168 4.02 11.35 1.52
N TYR A 169 4.51 11.05 0.33
CA TYR A 169 4.68 9.69 -0.19
C TYR A 169 6.16 9.31 -0.17
N ARG A 170 6.42 8.02 -0.08
CA ARG A 170 7.76 7.47 -0.20
C ARG A 170 7.71 6.25 -1.11
N ASP A 171 8.55 6.28 -2.13
CA ASP A 171 8.78 5.13 -3.02
C ASP A 171 9.76 4.15 -2.35
N PHE A 172 9.59 2.88 -2.63
CA PHE A 172 10.39 1.78 -2.10
C PHE A 172 11.16 1.08 -3.22
#